data_f025232dbcb915ef829e24adaeb02a38
#
_entry.id   f025232dbcb915ef829e24adaeb02a38
#
_cell.length_a   1.000
_cell.length_b   1.000
_cell.length_c   1.000
_cell.angle_alpha   90.00
_cell.angle_beta   90.00
_cell.angle_gamma   90.00
#
_symmetry.space_group_name_H-M   'P 1'
#
loop_
_entity.id
_entity.type
_entity.pdbx_description
1 polymer ?
#
loop_
_entity_poly.entity_id
_entity_poly.type
_entity_poly.pdbx_seq_one_letter_code
_entity_poly.pdbx_strand_id
1 'polypeptide(L)'
;KQYSQDSITIETMVDVENFFPNSLGSLEQFNWAVTHESARERLRFFLDECLCLFGTFQDAIDQNDSILFHSLLAPYLNSGLLDPMECIVDAISEYKKPGERIPLNSLEGFVRQILGWREFIRGVYWDNMPQYKESNFWSHEKSLTSSWYDGTTGIPPLDDAIKDSLEHGYTHHINRLMIISNMMNLTGITPNDTYKWFMEMYVDSSDW
;
A
#
# COMPACT_ATOMS: atom_id res chain seq x y z
N LYS A 1 -4.21 11.27 -9.92
CA LYS A 1 -5.58 11.57 -10.36
C LYS A 1 -6.40 11.93 -9.13
N GLN A 2 -7.19 13.02 -9.19
CA GLN A 2 -8.13 13.41 -8.14
C GLN A 2 -9.52 12.89 -8.45
N TYR A 3 -10.23 12.43 -7.41
CA TYR A 3 -11.63 12.00 -7.48
C TYR A 3 -12.53 13.04 -6.79
N SER A 4 -13.68 13.33 -7.40
CA SER A 4 -14.70 14.13 -6.73
C SER A 4 -15.36 13.29 -5.63
N GLN A 5 -15.46 13.86 -4.43
CA GLN A 5 -16.16 13.23 -3.32
C GLN A 5 -17.68 13.37 -3.55
N ASP A 6 -18.41 12.28 -3.47
CA ASP A 6 -19.86 12.29 -3.47
C ASP A 6 -20.44 12.60 -2.08
N SER A 7 -21.76 12.79 -2.01
CA SER A 7 -22.44 13.14 -0.76
C SER A 7 -22.29 12.08 0.33
N ILE A 8 -22.21 10.79 -0.06
CA ILE A 8 -22.06 9.67 0.88
C ILE A 8 -20.65 9.69 1.46
N THR A 9 -19.65 9.92 0.63
CA THR A 9 -18.25 10.05 1.07
C THR A 9 -18.08 11.21 2.05
N ILE A 10 -18.66 12.38 1.75
CA ILE A 10 -18.60 13.55 2.63
C ILE A 10 -19.29 13.28 3.98
N GLU A 11 -20.48 12.67 3.96
CA GLU A 11 -21.20 12.29 5.18
C GLU A 11 -20.37 11.30 6.03
N THR A 12 -19.77 10.29 5.37
CA THR A 12 -18.91 9.30 6.03
C THR A 12 -17.67 9.96 6.65
N MET A 13 -17.06 10.94 5.98
CA MET A 13 -15.92 11.67 6.53
C MET A 13 -16.29 12.42 7.81
N VAL A 14 -17.45 13.09 7.82
CA VAL A 14 -17.96 13.76 9.03
C VAL A 14 -18.21 12.75 10.16
N ASP A 15 -18.79 11.60 9.85
CA ASP A 15 -19.01 10.55 10.84
C ASP A 15 -17.68 10.02 11.41
N VAL A 16 -16.67 9.79 10.57
CA VAL A 16 -15.34 9.36 11.00
C VAL A 16 -14.71 10.40 11.95
N GLU A 17 -14.76 11.68 11.63
CA GLU A 17 -14.25 12.74 12.51
C GLU A 17 -14.97 12.78 13.86
N ASN A 18 -16.29 12.57 13.88
CA ASN A 18 -17.09 12.56 15.09
C ASN A 18 -16.84 11.33 15.96
N PHE A 19 -16.73 10.15 15.35
CA PHE A 19 -16.57 8.89 16.10
C PHE A 19 -15.10 8.61 16.48
N PHE A 20 -14.15 9.12 15.71
CA PHE A 20 -12.72 8.86 15.87
C PHE A 20 -11.87 10.15 15.92
N PRO A 21 -12.19 11.11 16.81
CA PRO A 21 -11.56 12.44 16.82
C PRO A 21 -10.05 12.43 17.17
N ASN A 22 -9.54 11.32 17.67
CA ASN A 22 -8.13 11.16 18.04
C ASN A 22 -7.38 10.20 17.11
N SER A 23 -7.93 9.86 15.95
CA SER A 23 -7.25 9.03 14.97
C SER A 23 -6.06 9.75 14.36
N LEU A 24 -5.05 8.97 13.96
CA LEU A 24 -3.91 9.49 13.23
C LEU A 24 -4.30 9.90 11.80
N GLY A 25 -3.53 10.82 11.23
CA GLY A 25 -3.75 11.28 9.85
C GLY A 25 -4.82 12.36 9.73
N SER A 26 -5.23 12.63 8.50
CA SER A 26 -6.24 13.65 8.17
C SER A 26 -7.09 13.19 7.00
N LEU A 27 -8.37 13.56 7.01
CA LEU A 27 -9.29 13.33 5.90
C LEU A 27 -9.27 14.46 4.84
N GLU A 28 -8.57 15.56 5.10
CA GLU A 28 -8.53 16.73 4.19
C GLU A 28 -8.04 16.37 2.78
N GLN A 29 -7.11 15.42 2.71
CA GLN A 29 -6.53 14.96 1.44
C GLN A 29 -7.12 13.63 0.96
N PHE A 30 -8.26 13.19 1.51
CA PHE A 30 -8.88 11.94 1.07
C PHE A 30 -9.17 11.97 -0.43
N ASN A 31 -8.50 11.11 -1.17
CA ASN A 31 -8.54 11.08 -2.63
C ASN A 31 -8.52 9.65 -3.19
N TRP A 32 -9.18 8.75 -2.50
CA TRP A 32 -9.30 7.35 -2.91
C TRP A 32 -10.60 7.13 -3.68
N ALA A 33 -10.57 6.24 -4.66
CA ALA A 33 -11.78 5.84 -5.39
C ALA A 33 -12.72 5.05 -4.46
N VAL A 34 -14.00 5.35 -4.51
CA VAL A 34 -15.03 4.70 -3.66
C VAL A 34 -16.08 3.93 -4.48
N THR A 35 -15.92 3.88 -5.80
CA THR A 35 -16.82 3.14 -6.70
C THR A 35 -16.02 2.25 -7.64
N HIS A 36 -16.67 1.21 -8.17
CA HIS A 36 -16.09 0.34 -9.21
C HIS A 36 -15.63 1.13 -10.44
N GLU A 37 -16.38 2.15 -10.84
CA GLU A 37 -16.05 2.97 -12.01
C GLU A 37 -14.78 3.79 -11.77
N SER A 38 -14.68 4.50 -10.66
CA SER A 38 -13.50 5.28 -10.32
C SER A 38 -12.28 4.41 -10.03
N ALA A 39 -12.47 3.21 -9.49
CA ALA A 39 -11.38 2.23 -9.32
C ALA A 39 -10.85 1.74 -10.68
N ARG A 40 -11.74 1.45 -11.66
CA ARG A 40 -11.33 1.14 -13.04
C ARG A 40 -10.67 2.31 -13.76
N GLU A 41 -11.07 3.54 -13.47
CA GLU A 41 -10.36 4.71 -13.98
C GLU A 41 -8.94 4.81 -13.42
N ARG A 42 -8.72 4.43 -12.16
CA ARG A 42 -7.37 4.35 -11.57
C ARG A 42 -6.53 3.27 -12.27
N LEU A 43 -7.11 2.09 -12.51
CA LEU A 43 -6.45 1.03 -13.27
C LEU A 43 -6.04 1.53 -14.65
N ARG A 44 -6.96 2.14 -15.41
CA ARG A 44 -6.63 2.70 -16.74
C ARG A 44 -5.51 3.72 -16.69
N PHE A 45 -5.55 4.65 -15.72
CA PHE A 45 -4.47 5.62 -15.53
C PHE A 45 -3.12 4.94 -15.31
N PHE A 46 -3.07 3.91 -14.46
CA PHE A 46 -1.84 3.16 -14.22
C PHE A 46 -1.33 2.46 -15.48
N LEU A 47 -2.21 1.80 -16.22
CA LEU A 47 -1.86 1.11 -17.46
C LEU A 47 -1.36 2.08 -18.54
N ASP A 48 -1.96 3.26 -18.62
CA ASP A 48 -1.64 4.26 -19.64
C ASP A 48 -0.40 5.07 -19.32
N GLU A 49 -0.17 5.46 -18.07
CA GLU A 49 0.85 6.44 -17.73
C GLU A 49 2.02 5.84 -16.92
N CYS A 50 1.79 4.80 -16.11
CA CYS A 50 2.78 4.32 -15.16
C CYS A 50 3.40 2.98 -15.55
N LEU A 51 2.62 2.05 -16.11
CA LEU A 51 3.07 0.67 -16.33
C LEU A 51 4.33 0.57 -17.18
N CYS A 52 4.51 1.46 -18.16
CA CYS A 52 5.70 1.46 -19.02
C CYS A 52 7.03 1.68 -18.25
N LEU A 53 6.98 2.38 -17.12
CA LEU A 53 8.13 2.68 -16.28
C LEU A 53 8.17 1.85 -14.99
N PHE A 54 7.09 1.15 -14.67
CA PHE A 54 6.93 0.40 -13.42
C PHE A 54 8.09 -0.57 -13.17
N GLY A 55 8.43 -1.43 -14.15
CA GLY A 55 9.49 -2.44 -13.97
C GLY A 55 10.89 -1.86 -13.78
N THR A 56 11.14 -0.65 -14.26
CA THR A 56 12.42 0.04 -14.07
C THR A 56 12.51 0.72 -12.72
N PHE A 57 11.40 1.28 -12.23
CA PHE A 57 11.39 2.14 -11.04
C PHE A 57 10.59 1.56 -9.86
N GLN A 58 10.14 0.30 -9.91
CA GLN A 58 9.35 -0.31 -8.83
C GLN A 58 10.08 -0.31 -7.47
N ASP A 59 11.41 -0.33 -7.48
CA ASP A 59 12.25 -0.34 -6.28
C ASP A 59 12.95 1.02 -6.05
N ALA A 60 12.58 2.05 -6.79
CA ALA A 60 13.12 3.39 -6.60
C ALA A 60 12.48 4.09 -5.39
N ILE A 61 13.24 5.00 -4.79
CA ILE A 61 12.78 5.92 -3.75
C ILE A 61 13.11 7.33 -4.21
N ASP A 62 12.15 8.25 -4.08
CA ASP A 62 12.34 9.68 -4.30
C ASP A 62 11.79 10.45 -3.10
N GLN A 63 12.57 11.38 -2.56
CA GLN A 63 12.18 12.18 -1.40
C GLN A 63 10.98 13.11 -1.69
N ASN A 64 10.77 13.46 -2.96
CA ASN A 64 9.73 14.41 -3.37
C ASN A 64 8.49 13.73 -3.98
N ASP A 65 8.50 12.40 -4.13
CA ASP A 65 7.40 11.64 -4.71
C ASP A 65 7.24 10.30 -4.00
N SER A 66 6.27 10.21 -3.10
CA SER A 66 5.94 9.02 -2.31
C SER A 66 5.20 7.93 -3.10
N ILE A 67 4.84 8.18 -4.35
CA ILE A 67 4.05 7.27 -5.18
C ILE A 67 4.86 6.71 -6.34
N LEU A 68 5.63 7.57 -7.03
CA LEU A 68 6.34 7.23 -8.26
C LEU A 68 5.40 6.56 -9.30
N PHE A 69 5.81 5.41 -9.82
CA PHE A 69 5.05 4.65 -10.81
C PHE A 69 4.21 3.51 -10.22
N HIS A 70 3.97 3.52 -8.89
CA HIS A 70 3.14 2.49 -8.24
C HIS A 70 1.66 2.64 -8.58
N SER A 71 0.96 1.51 -8.63
CA SER A 71 -0.42 1.46 -9.13
C SER A 71 -1.46 2.08 -8.20
N LEU A 72 -1.27 2.01 -6.89
CA LEU A 72 -2.25 2.33 -5.83
C LEU A 72 -3.57 1.55 -5.97
N LEU A 73 -3.51 0.29 -6.43
CA LEU A 73 -4.69 -0.54 -6.63
C LEU A 73 -5.04 -1.41 -5.42
N ALA A 74 -4.13 -1.56 -4.46
CA ALA A 74 -4.32 -2.45 -3.32
C ALA A 74 -5.60 -2.17 -2.51
N PRO A 75 -5.99 -0.92 -2.18
CA PRO A 75 -7.24 -0.65 -1.48
C PRO A 75 -8.47 -1.18 -2.24
N TYR A 76 -8.47 -1.06 -3.55
CA TYR A 76 -9.59 -1.47 -4.41
C TYR A 76 -9.67 -2.98 -4.60
N LEU A 77 -8.50 -3.65 -4.64
CA LEU A 77 -8.42 -5.11 -4.66
C LEU A 77 -8.88 -5.71 -3.33
N ASN A 78 -8.49 -5.09 -2.21
CA ASN A 78 -8.84 -5.57 -0.87
C ASN A 78 -10.31 -5.33 -0.53
N SER A 79 -10.90 -4.23 -1.00
CA SER A 79 -12.34 -3.94 -0.82
C SER A 79 -13.24 -4.59 -1.86
N GLY A 80 -12.68 -5.25 -2.88
CA GLY A 80 -13.45 -5.88 -3.96
C GLY A 80 -13.98 -4.92 -5.02
N LEU A 81 -13.52 -3.66 -5.05
CA LEU A 81 -13.87 -2.69 -6.11
C LEU A 81 -13.21 -3.03 -7.45
N LEU A 82 -12.09 -3.76 -7.42
CA LEU A 82 -11.43 -4.34 -8.61
C LEU A 82 -11.24 -5.85 -8.43
N ASP A 83 -11.42 -6.58 -9.51
CA ASP A 83 -11.06 -7.99 -9.59
C ASP A 83 -9.56 -8.13 -9.94
N PRO A 84 -8.78 -8.98 -9.23
CA PRO A 84 -7.37 -9.19 -9.54
C PRO A 84 -7.13 -9.69 -10.95
N MET A 85 -8.02 -10.56 -11.48
CA MET A 85 -7.90 -11.08 -12.85
C MET A 85 -8.20 -10.01 -13.89
N GLU A 86 -9.15 -9.09 -13.65
CA GLU A 86 -9.39 -7.92 -14.50
C GLU A 86 -8.09 -7.13 -14.66
N CYS A 87 -7.41 -6.80 -13.57
CA CYS A 87 -6.15 -6.05 -13.59
C CYS A 87 -5.05 -6.75 -14.43
N ILE A 88 -4.92 -8.07 -14.28
CA ILE A 88 -3.93 -8.87 -15.01
C ILE A 88 -4.26 -8.93 -16.51
N VAL A 89 -5.52 -9.21 -16.85
CA VAL A 89 -5.97 -9.33 -18.25
C VAL A 89 -5.81 -8.00 -18.97
N ASP A 90 -6.15 -6.88 -18.32
CA ASP A 90 -6.01 -5.55 -18.90
C ASP A 90 -4.53 -5.18 -19.11
N ALA A 91 -3.65 -5.47 -18.16
CA ALA A 91 -2.21 -5.26 -18.30
C ALA A 91 -1.62 -6.08 -19.46
N ILE A 92 -2.00 -7.35 -19.60
CA ILE A 92 -1.59 -8.20 -20.72
C ILE A 92 -2.12 -7.65 -22.06
N SER A 93 -3.34 -7.13 -22.06
CA SER A 93 -3.96 -6.55 -23.24
C SER A 93 -3.23 -5.28 -23.70
N GLU A 94 -2.83 -4.41 -22.75
CA GLU A 94 -2.01 -3.24 -23.04
C GLU A 94 -0.63 -3.62 -23.60
N TYR A 95 0.03 -4.62 -23.02
CA TYR A 95 1.32 -5.12 -23.51
C TYR A 95 1.26 -5.65 -24.94
N LYS A 96 0.15 -6.28 -25.33
CA LYS A 96 -0.04 -6.85 -26.69
C LYS A 96 -0.37 -5.81 -27.76
N LYS A 97 -0.65 -4.57 -27.38
CA LYS A 97 -0.90 -3.50 -28.36
C LYS A 97 0.35 -3.21 -29.22
N PRO A 98 0.19 -2.88 -30.51
CA PRO A 98 1.32 -2.53 -31.36
C PRO A 98 2.11 -1.34 -30.81
N GLY A 99 3.44 -1.36 -31.00
CA GLY A 99 4.32 -0.22 -30.67
C GLY A 99 5.27 -0.43 -29.50
N GLU A 100 5.31 -1.63 -28.90
CA GLU A 100 6.26 -2.02 -27.84
C GLU A 100 6.38 -0.99 -26.68
N ARG A 101 5.27 -0.36 -26.35
CA ARG A 101 5.22 0.71 -25.35
C ARG A 101 5.53 0.21 -23.92
N ILE A 102 5.11 -1.01 -23.59
CA ILE A 102 5.29 -1.61 -22.29
C ILE A 102 6.37 -2.68 -22.38
N PRO A 103 7.50 -2.53 -21.65
CA PRO A 103 8.54 -3.56 -21.65
C PRO A 103 8.10 -4.77 -20.81
N LEU A 104 8.65 -5.94 -21.13
CA LEU A 104 8.28 -7.21 -20.48
C LEU A 104 8.54 -7.20 -18.96
N ASN A 105 9.62 -6.56 -18.50
CA ASN A 105 9.92 -6.46 -17.06
C ASN A 105 8.84 -5.68 -16.30
N SER A 106 8.20 -4.68 -16.92
CA SER A 106 7.09 -3.95 -16.31
C SER A 106 5.82 -4.81 -16.21
N LEU A 107 5.46 -5.53 -17.26
CA LEU A 107 4.33 -6.44 -17.25
C LEU A 107 4.55 -7.56 -16.23
N GLU A 108 5.71 -8.23 -16.32
CA GLU A 108 6.05 -9.34 -15.41
C GLU A 108 6.07 -8.87 -13.96
N GLY A 109 6.75 -7.75 -13.66
CA GLY A 109 6.81 -7.17 -12.34
C GLY A 109 5.42 -6.90 -11.77
N PHE A 110 4.53 -6.27 -12.54
CA PHE A 110 3.16 -5.99 -12.09
C PHE A 110 2.32 -7.26 -11.88
N VAL A 111 2.33 -8.20 -12.82
CA VAL A 111 1.59 -9.46 -12.70
C VAL A 111 2.06 -10.27 -11.50
N ARG A 112 3.35 -10.29 -11.21
CA ARG A 112 3.91 -10.98 -10.04
C ARG A 112 3.45 -10.36 -8.72
N GLN A 113 3.25 -9.04 -8.64
CA GLN A 113 2.70 -8.42 -7.43
C GLN A 113 1.25 -8.88 -7.16
N ILE A 114 0.44 -9.04 -8.19
CA ILE A 114 -0.96 -9.46 -8.01
C ILE A 114 -1.07 -10.98 -7.86
N LEU A 115 -0.62 -11.75 -8.82
CA LEU A 115 -0.77 -13.21 -8.82
C LEU A 115 0.17 -13.87 -7.82
N GLY A 116 1.47 -13.56 -7.90
CA GLY A 116 2.52 -14.23 -7.12
C GLY A 116 2.36 -14.00 -5.62
N TRP A 117 2.27 -12.74 -5.20
CA TRP A 117 2.16 -12.42 -3.79
C TRP A 117 0.84 -12.87 -3.17
N ARG A 118 -0.29 -12.66 -3.84
CA ARG A 118 -1.59 -13.07 -3.28
C ARG A 118 -1.67 -14.59 -3.11
N GLU A 119 -1.22 -15.37 -4.07
CA GLU A 119 -1.21 -16.83 -3.94
C GLU A 119 -0.17 -17.33 -2.93
N PHE A 120 1.00 -16.67 -2.84
CA PHE A 120 2.00 -17.01 -1.82
C PHE A 120 1.45 -16.75 -0.41
N ILE A 121 0.90 -15.58 -0.15
CA ILE A 121 0.32 -15.24 1.16
C ILE A 121 -0.85 -16.16 1.49
N ARG A 122 -1.72 -16.46 0.52
CA ARG A 122 -2.82 -17.41 0.70
C ARG A 122 -2.31 -18.78 1.12
N GLY A 123 -1.25 -19.29 0.47
CA GLY A 123 -0.62 -20.57 0.85
C GLY A 123 -0.06 -20.52 2.28
N VAL A 124 0.72 -19.47 2.61
CA VAL A 124 1.27 -19.30 3.95
C VAL A 124 0.17 -19.22 5.02
N TYR A 125 -0.92 -18.50 4.74
CA TYR A 125 -2.06 -18.40 5.65
C TYR A 125 -2.68 -19.78 5.95
N TRP A 126 -3.03 -20.54 4.92
CA TRP A 126 -3.67 -21.85 5.10
C TRP A 126 -2.76 -22.88 5.74
N ASP A 127 -1.46 -22.82 5.50
CA ASP A 127 -0.51 -23.80 6.03
C ASP A 127 -0.10 -23.49 7.49
N ASN A 128 -0.12 -22.22 7.91
CA ASN A 128 0.56 -21.80 9.14
C ASN A 128 -0.32 -21.08 10.16
N MET A 129 -1.52 -20.60 9.79
CA MET A 129 -2.42 -19.95 10.75
C MET A 129 -3.20 -20.96 11.59
N PRO A 130 -3.54 -20.68 12.88
CA PRO A 130 -3.29 -19.40 13.58
C PRO A 130 -1.91 -19.27 14.23
N GLN A 131 -1.10 -20.32 14.29
CA GLN A 131 0.16 -20.34 15.03
C GLN A 131 1.17 -19.31 14.52
N TYR A 132 1.18 -19.03 13.24
CA TYR A 132 2.08 -18.05 12.62
C TYR A 132 1.90 -16.63 13.18
N LYS A 133 0.67 -16.26 13.53
CA LYS A 133 0.34 -14.95 14.12
C LYS A 133 1.07 -14.70 15.44
N GLU A 134 1.30 -15.76 16.23
CA GLU A 134 1.97 -15.69 17.52
C GLU A 134 3.49 -15.91 17.41
N SER A 135 4.01 -16.12 16.21
CA SER A 135 5.44 -16.41 16.04
C SER A 135 6.31 -15.17 16.22
N ASN A 136 7.42 -15.36 16.92
CA ASN A 136 8.45 -14.35 17.11
C ASN A 136 9.83 -15.00 16.99
N PHE A 137 10.26 -15.26 15.77
CA PHE A 137 11.46 -16.04 15.48
C PHE A 137 12.74 -15.45 16.08
N TRP A 138 12.84 -14.11 16.10
CA TRP A 138 14.02 -13.41 16.60
C TRP A 138 13.94 -13.08 18.10
N SER A 139 12.85 -13.44 18.78
CA SER A 139 12.59 -13.09 20.18
C SER A 139 12.70 -11.58 20.45
N HIS A 140 12.10 -10.79 19.58
CA HIS A 140 12.04 -9.34 19.74
C HIS A 140 11.11 -8.97 20.89
N GLU A 141 11.55 -8.01 21.72
CA GLU A 141 10.83 -7.65 22.96
C GLU A 141 10.51 -6.16 23.07
N LYS A 142 10.97 -5.33 22.13
CA LYS A 142 10.78 -3.88 22.23
C LYS A 142 9.43 -3.48 21.65
N SER A 143 8.79 -2.53 22.31
CA SER A 143 7.60 -1.84 21.81
C SER A 143 7.96 -0.59 21.04
N LEU A 144 7.01 -0.13 20.20
CA LEU A 144 7.11 1.14 19.49
C LEU A 144 7.05 2.32 20.48
N THR A 145 7.87 3.33 20.22
CA THR A 145 7.81 4.62 20.93
C THR A 145 6.90 5.59 20.16
N SER A 146 6.53 6.72 20.79
CA SER A 146 5.74 7.78 20.12
C SER A 146 6.38 8.27 18.82
N SER A 147 7.72 8.25 18.73
CA SER A 147 8.45 8.68 17.53
C SER A 147 8.11 7.90 16.26
N TRP A 148 7.59 6.67 16.39
CA TRP A 148 7.07 5.89 15.27
C TRP A 148 5.68 6.35 14.79
N TYR A 149 5.01 7.20 15.58
CA TYR A 149 3.68 7.73 15.29
C TYR A 149 3.69 9.22 14.91
N ASP A 150 4.83 9.90 15.06
CA ASP A 150 4.98 11.33 14.73
C ASP A 150 6.16 11.62 13.78
N GLY A 151 6.94 10.59 13.40
CA GLY A 151 8.09 10.74 12.51
C GLY A 151 9.22 11.57 13.11
N THR A 152 9.53 11.35 14.40
CA THR A 152 10.61 12.03 15.14
C THR A 152 11.64 11.05 15.70
N THR A 153 11.94 9.99 14.94
CA THR A 153 12.94 8.98 15.35
C THR A 153 14.37 9.50 15.32
N GLY A 154 14.62 10.59 14.59
CA GLY A 154 15.95 11.17 14.35
C GLY A 154 16.70 10.47 13.20
N ILE A 155 16.06 9.57 12.47
CA ILE A 155 16.60 8.91 11.27
C ILE A 155 15.87 9.49 10.05
N PRO A 156 16.48 10.42 9.28
CA PRO A 156 15.76 11.18 8.27
C PRO A 156 14.94 10.35 7.28
N PRO A 157 15.47 9.27 6.65
CA PRO A 157 14.66 8.50 5.70
C PRO A 157 13.50 7.74 6.37
N LEU A 158 13.62 7.40 7.65
CA LEU A 158 12.55 6.76 8.40
C LEU A 158 11.48 7.77 8.78
N ASP A 159 11.88 8.94 9.26
CA ASP A 159 10.98 10.02 9.63
C ASP A 159 10.17 10.50 8.42
N ASP A 160 10.80 10.58 7.25
CA ASP A 160 10.18 10.94 5.98
C ASP A 160 9.10 9.90 5.59
N ALA A 161 9.45 8.62 5.59
CA ALA A 161 8.50 7.55 5.26
C ALA A 161 7.32 7.45 6.26
N ILE A 162 7.53 7.74 7.55
CA ILE A 162 6.47 7.80 8.55
C ILE A 162 5.54 9.00 8.28
N LYS A 163 6.10 10.17 7.97
CA LYS A 163 5.31 11.38 7.66
C LYS A 163 4.47 11.20 6.41
N ASP A 164 5.02 10.60 5.35
CA ASP A 164 4.25 10.20 4.17
C ASP A 164 3.05 9.31 4.53
N SER A 165 3.30 8.33 5.41
CA SER A 165 2.25 7.41 5.87
C SER A 165 1.15 8.13 6.63
N LEU A 166 1.50 9.12 7.48
CA LEU A 166 0.55 9.94 8.23
C LEU A 166 -0.28 10.86 7.33
N GLU A 167 0.37 11.47 6.35
CA GLU A 167 -0.27 12.44 5.46
C GLU A 167 -1.24 11.79 4.47
N HIS A 168 -0.84 10.64 3.91
CA HIS A 168 -1.56 10.01 2.81
C HIS A 168 -2.28 8.71 3.18
N GLY A 169 -2.08 8.17 4.39
CA GLY A 169 -2.47 6.80 4.73
C GLY A 169 -1.80 5.77 3.81
N TYR A 170 -0.69 6.15 3.19
CA TYR A 170 0.00 5.36 2.18
C TYR A 170 1.47 5.80 2.05
N THR A 171 2.35 4.86 1.86
CA THR A 171 3.64 5.04 1.20
C THR A 171 3.94 3.81 0.35
N HIS A 172 4.76 3.89 -0.68
CA HIS A 172 4.99 2.77 -1.59
C HIS A 172 5.74 1.61 -0.91
N HIS A 173 5.64 0.42 -1.51
CA HIS A 173 6.13 -0.83 -0.94
C HIS A 173 7.59 -0.77 -0.44
N ILE A 174 8.49 -0.12 -1.18
CA ILE A 174 9.91 -0.06 -0.83
C ILE A 174 10.14 0.73 0.46
N ASN A 175 9.46 1.85 0.68
CA ASN A 175 9.50 2.56 1.95
C ASN A 175 8.98 1.69 3.10
N ARG A 176 7.89 0.94 2.88
CA ARG A 176 7.34 0.02 3.90
C ARG A 176 8.32 -1.10 4.23
N LEU A 177 8.90 -1.74 3.20
CA LEU A 177 9.75 -2.92 3.36
C LEU A 177 11.17 -2.56 3.79
N MET A 178 11.87 -1.74 2.99
CA MET A 178 13.31 -1.51 3.13
C MET A 178 13.64 -0.46 4.18
N ILE A 179 12.72 0.45 4.49
CA ILE A 179 12.94 1.49 5.50
C ILE A 179 12.19 1.13 6.77
N ILE A 180 10.86 1.17 6.79
CA ILE A 180 10.06 1.06 8.02
C ILE A 180 10.17 -0.33 8.63
N SER A 181 9.76 -1.37 7.90
CA SER A 181 9.76 -2.76 8.42
C SER A 181 11.17 -3.26 8.76
N ASN A 182 12.15 -2.94 7.91
CA ASN A 182 13.54 -3.31 8.16
C ASN A 182 14.09 -2.64 9.43
N MET A 183 13.80 -1.37 9.65
CA MET A 183 14.20 -0.67 10.89
C MET A 183 13.49 -1.24 12.13
N MET A 184 12.19 -1.55 12.05
CA MET A 184 11.49 -2.23 13.14
C MET A 184 12.15 -3.57 13.47
N ASN A 185 12.50 -4.37 12.47
CA ASN A 185 13.18 -5.64 12.66
C ASN A 185 14.58 -5.46 13.27
N LEU A 186 15.42 -4.57 12.72
CA LEU A 186 16.78 -4.32 13.22
C LEU A 186 16.81 -3.75 14.63
N THR A 187 15.83 -2.97 15.00
CA THR A 187 15.71 -2.39 16.34
C THR A 187 15.06 -3.33 17.36
N GLY A 188 14.54 -4.48 16.95
CA GLY A 188 13.97 -5.50 17.82
C GLY A 188 12.55 -5.22 18.27
N ILE A 189 11.75 -4.53 17.46
CA ILE A 189 10.32 -4.31 17.70
C ILE A 189 9.57 -5.63 17.55
N THR A 190 8.63 -5.90 18.47
CA THR A 190 7.85 -7.14 18.42
C THR A 190 7.05 -7.27 17.12
N PRO A 191 6.88 -8.49 16.56
CA PRO A 191 6.04 -8.70 15.38
C PRO A 191 4.60 -8.19 15.57
N ASN A 192 4.04 -8.33 16.77
CA ASN A 192 2.69 -7.87 17.08
C ASN A 192 2.55 -6.35 17.02
N ASP A 193 3.53 -5.59 17.56
CA ASP A 193 3.51 -4.13 17.48
C ASP A 193 3.75 -3.65 16.05
N THR A 194 4.64 -4.31 15.31
CA THR A 194 4.85 -4.07 13.87
C THR A 194 3.54 -4.28 13.09
N TYR A 195 2.87 -5.42 13.29
CA TYR A 195 1.60 -5.72 12.64
C TYR A 195 0.53 -4.66 12.93
N LYS A 196 0.33 -4.30 14.21
CA LYS A 196 -0.65 -3.28 14.61
C LYS A 196 -0.39 -1.94 13.95
N TRP A 197 0.87 -1.50 13.96
CA TRP A 197 1.27 -0.25 13.34
C TRP A 197 0.95 -0.23 11.83
N PHE A 198 1.27 -1.31 11.10
CA PHE A 198 0.95 -1.41 9.68
C PHE A 198 -0.56 -1.42 9.41
N MET A 199 -1.36 -2.05 10.28
CA MET A 199 -2.81 -2.06 10.17
C MET A 199 -3.43 -0.67 10.44
N GLU A 200 -2.83 0.12 11.32
CA GLU A 200 -3.29 1.46 11.67
C GLU A 200 -2.93 2.52 10.63
N MET A 201 -1.77 2.38 9.98
CA MET A 201 -1.17 3.46 9.19
C MET A 201 -1.60 3.45 7.71
N TYR A 202 -2.13 2.35 7.18
CA TYR A 202 -2.34 2.25 5.74
C TYR A 202 -3.78 1.89 5.35
N VAL A 203 -4.31 2.62 4.37
CA VAL A 203 -5.66 2.39 3.81
C VAL A 203 -5.80 1.06 3.07
N ASP A 204 -4.69 0.46 2.67
CA ASP A 204 -4.64 -0.82 1.97
C ASP A 204 -4.24 -2.00 2.87
N SER A 205 -4.08 -1.77 4.17
CA SER A 205 -3.83 -2.86 5.12
C SER A 205 -5.09 -3.68 5.37
N SER A 206 -4.98 -4.98 5.27
CA SER A 206 -6.05 -5.93 5.60
C SER A 206 -5.48 -7.32 5.85
N ASP A 207 -6.17 -8.11 6.68
CA ASP A 207 -5.92 -9.55 6.82
C ASP A 207 -6.51 -10.29 5.61
N TRP A 208 -5.67 -10.66 4.65
CA TRP A 208 -6.11 -11.37 3.45
C TRP A 208 -5.19 -12.54 3.05
#